data_0ae2fc989c2a0e71806f0304e5776cbe
#
_entry.id   0ae2fc989c2a0e71806f0304e5776cbe
#
_cell.length_a   1.000
_cell.length_b   1.000
_cell.length_c   1.000
_cell.angle_alpha   90.00
_cell.angle_beta   90.00
_cell.angle_gamma   90.00
#
_symmetry.space_group_name_H-M   'P 1'
#
loop_
_entity.id
_entity.type
_entity.pdbx_description
1 polymer ?
#
loop_
_entity_poly.entity_id
_entity_poly.type
_entity_poly.pdbx_seq_one_letter_code
_entity_poly.pdbx_strand_id
1 'polypeptide(L)'
;MFATSTLHINRKALENNLQFLRQHMGPNVVLSSVIKGNAYGHGIEVFVPLAEACGINHFSVFNADEAFRAHKASQQNSTILIMGMIENQELRWAIRNEIEFFVFDFDRLTAALEIAREINIPAKIHIEVETGMNRTGFNNAQLTKVIQILKNNKPYYSFEGLCTHYAGAESIANHARVKSQIRRYRSAYKKVVRNNLIPARRHTACSAAAFSYPETIMDMVRIGIMQYGFWPSIETFINYVGKREQKIDPLHRVISWRSKVMSTKLVKTGEFIGYGTSYIARNNMKIATIPVGYAHGYSRSLSYQGRVLIHGHRVDVIGIVNMNLLIARVNDVPETQKGDEVVMIGKQGDSEITVASFGDFSNQLNYELLTRLPLDIPRVVGIGEKA
;
A
#
# COMPACT_ATOMS: atom_id res chain seq x y z
N MET A 1 13.95 21.76 -3.21
CA MET A 1 13.18 21.68 -1.93
C MET A 1 14.17 21.34 -0.83
N PHE A 2 14.15 22.06 0.29
CA PHE A 2 15.03 21.80 1.44
C PHE A 2 14.29 20.88 2.41
N ALA A 3 14.60 19.60 2.40
CA ALA A 3 13.95 18.61 3.25
C ALA A 3 14.94 18.01 4.25
N THR A 4 14.45 17.70 5.46
CA THR A 4 15.24 17.07 6.52
C THR A 4 15.45 15.59 6.29
N SER A 5 14.54 14.97 5.51
CA SER A 5 14.63 13.56 5.08
C SER A 5 13.99 13.37 3.72
N THR A 6 14.29 12.26 3.06
CA THR A 6 13.75 11.88 1.75
C THR A 6 13.38 10.41 1.71
N LEU A 7 12.32 10.10 0.97
CA LEU A 7 11.94 8.72 0.63
C LEU A 7 12.45 8.41 -0.77
N HIS A 8 13.29 7.40 -0.89
CA HIS A 8 13.84 6.95 -2.17
C HIS A 8 13.01 5.78 -2.68
N ILE A 9 12.52 5.89 -3.92
CA ILE A 9 11.73 4.87 -4.60
C ILE A 9 12.64 4.14 -5.59
N ASN A 10 12.81 2.84 -5.39
CA ASN A 10 13.65 1.99 -6.22
C ASN A 10 12.86 1.43 -7.40
N ARG A 11 13.09 1.96 -8.60
CA ARG A 11 12.44 1.53 -9.84
C ARG A 11 12.72 0.07 -10.17
N LYS A 12 13.97 -0.40 -10.03
CA LYS A 12 14.34 -1.79 -10.35
C LYS A 12 13.65 -2.79 -9.43
N ALA A 13 13.50 -2.46 -8.15
CA ALA A 13 12.75 -3.28 -7.19
C ALA A 13 11.27 -3.38 -7.58
N LEU A 14 10.65 -2.27 -8.00
CA LEU A 14 9.27 -2.27 -8.48
C LEU A 14 9.12 -3.13 -9.74
N GLU A 15 10.00 -2.96 -10.71
CA GLU A 15 10.02 -3.74 -11.97
C GLU A 15 10.13 -5.25 -11.68
N ASN A 16 11.08 -5.65 -10.83
CA ASN A 16 11.24 -7.04 -10.38
C ASN A 16 9.96 -7.59 -9.75
N ASN A 17 9.35 -6.83 -8.82
CA ASN A 17 8.15 -7.27 -8.12
C ASN A 17 6.97 -7.43 -9.08
N LEU A 18 6.77 -6.47 -9.99
CA LEU A 18 5.69 -6.53 -10.98
C LEU A 18 5.90 -7.67 -11.97
N GLN A 19 7.12 -7.92 -12.41
CA GLN A 19 7.44 -9.06 -13.27
C GLN A 19 7.15 -10.39 -12.57
N PHE A 20 7.58 -10.55 -11.33
CA PHE A 20 7.27 -11.72 -10.50
C PHE A 20 5.75 -11.94 -10.36
N LEU A 21 5.00 -10.87 -10.05
CA LEU A 21 3.55 -10.93 -9.92
C LEU A 21 2.86 -11.31 -11.24
N ARG A 22 3.28 -10.74 -12.37
CA ARG A 22 2.74 -11.10 -13.70
C ARG A 22 2.97 -12.57 -14.05
N GLN A 23 4.18 -13.08 -13.76
CA GLN A 23 4.50 -14.50 -13.98
C GLN A 23 3.60 -15.42 -13.15
N HIS A 24 3.26 -15.00 -11.92
CA HIS A 24 2.38 -15.79 -11.04
C HIS A 24 0.92 -15.73 -11.47
N MET A 25 0.42 -14.57 -11.91
CA MET A 25 -1.00 -14.37 -12.27
C MET A 25 -1.34 -14.87 -13.68
N GLY A 26 -0.36 -14.93 -14.55
CA GLY A 26 -0.53 -15.28 -15.97
C GLY A 26 -0.78 -14.05 -16.88
N PRO A 27 -0.60 -14.20 -18.19
CA PRO A 27 -0.56 -13.09 -19.14
C PRO A 27 -1.92 -12.43 -19.39
N ASN A 28 -3.02 -13.17 -19.24
CA ASN A 28 -4.37 -12.70 -19.56
C ASN A 28 -5.11 -12.05 -18.40
N VAL A 29 -4.49 -11.99 -17.21
CA VAL A 29 -5.09 -11.41 -16.00
C VAL A 29 -4.71 -9.94 -15.91
N VAL A 30 -5.70 -9.05 -15.76
CA VAL A 30 -5.45 -7.63 -15.49
C VAL A 30 -4.88 -7.49 -14.08
N LEU A 31 -3.68 -6.94 -13.99
CA LEU A 31 -3.05 -6.60 -12.71
C LEU A 31 -3.46 -5.17 -12.34
N SER A 32 -4.44 -5.04 -11.45
CA SER A 32 -4.82 -3.75 -10.89
C SER A 32 -3.87 -3.39 -9.74
N SER A 33 -3.07 -2.36 -9.95
CA SER A 33 -2.15 -1.82 -8.95
C SER A 33 -2.91 -1.02 -7.90
N VAL A 34 -2.94 -1.50 -6.65
CA VAL A 34 -3.63 -0.82 -5.55
C VAL A 34 -2.72 0.24 -4.95
N ILE A 35 -3.08 1.51 -5.15
CA ILE A 35 -2.29 2.69 -4.77
C ILE A 35 -2.97 3.56 -3.69
N LYS A 36 -3.94 3.02 -2.97
CA LYS A 36 -4.57 3.72 -1.84
C LYS A 36 -3.58 4.04 -0.72
N GLY A 37 -3.92 4.99 0.14
CA GLY A 37 -3.02 5.43 1.22
C GLY A 37 -1.75 6.06 0.65
N ASN A 38 -1.92 6.93 -0.37
CA ASN A 38 -0.81 7.58 -1.07
C ASN A 38 0.20 6.57 -1.65
N ALA A 39 -0.30 5.56 -2.38
CA ALA A 39 0.49 4.43 -2.88
C ALA A 39 1.26 3.73 -1.73
N TYR A 40 0.56 3.41 -0.64
CA TYR A 40 1.17 2.86 0.59
C TYR A 40 2.36 3.69 1.06
N GLY A 41 2.22 5.02 1.03
CA GLY A 41 3.26 5.96 1.44
C GLY A 41 4.34 6.28 0.39
N HIS A 42 4.35 5.56 -0.74
CA HIS A 42 5.34 5.76 -1.81
C HIS A 42 5.11 7.02 -2.65
N GLY A 43 3.91 7.63 -2.56
CA GLY A 43 3.52 8.84 -3.31
C GLY A 43 2.88 8.50 -4.65
N ILE A 44 1.59 8.83 -4.81
CA ILE A 44 0.82 8.55 -6.04
C ILE A 44 1.49 9.17 -7.26
N GLU A 45 1.90 10.44 -7.15
CA GLU A 45 2.47 11.23 -8.24
C GLU A 45 3.79 10.66 -8.77
N VAL A 46 4.54 9.98 -7.92
CA VAL A 46 5.82 9.33 -8.29
C VAL A 46 5.58 7.89 -8.72
N PHE A 47 4.70 7.19 -8.02
CA PHE A 47 4.50 5.76 -8.22
C PHE A 47 3.73 5.42 -9.50
N VAL A 48 2.70 6.21 -9.86
CA VAL A 48 1.86 5.93 -11.05
C VAL A 48 2.69 5.91 -12.33
N PRO A 49 3.48 6.95 -12.67
CA PRO A 49 4.32 6.92 -13.88
C PRO A 49 5.34 5.78 -13.88
N LEU A 50 5.91 5.44 -12.71
CA LEU A 50 6.85 4.31 -12.61
C LEU A 50 6.18 2.97 -12.88
N ALA A 51 4.98 2.75 -12.33
CA ALA A 51 4.22 1.53 -12.54
C ALA A 51 3.74 1.40 -14.00
N GLU A 52 3.35 2.52 -14.64
CA GLU A 52 3.02 2.57 -16.06
C GLU A 52 4.22 2.20 -16.94
N ALA A 53 5.42 2.70 -16.61
CA ALA A 53 6.65 2.34 -17.30
C ALA A 53 7.01 0.84 -17.13
N CYS A 54 6.48 0.18 -16.10
CA CYS A 54 6.56 -1.28 -15.90
C CYS A 54 5.35 -2.03 -16.51
N GLY A 55 4.52 -1.37 -17.30
CA GLY A 55 3.39 -1.95 -18.03
C GLY A 55 2.11 -2.11 -17.22
N ILE A 56 1.94 -1.41 -16.10
CA ILE A 56 0.65 -1.30 -15.41
C ILE A 56 -0.21 -0.28 -16.14
N ASN A 57 -1.45 -0.64 -16.41
CA ASN A 57 -2.45 0.20 -17.07
C ASN A 57 -3.79 0.26 -16.33
N HIS A 58 -3.82 -0.26 -15.09
CA HIS A 58 -5.01 -0.25 -14.25
C HIS A 58 -4.62 0.00 -12.80
N PHE A 59 -5.22 1.02 -12.18
CA PHE A 59 -4.96 1.40 -10.79
C PHE A 59 -6.23 1.34 -9.95
N SER A 60 -6.11 0.94 -8.69
CA SER A 60 -7.20 0.95 -7.72
C SER A 60 -6.86 1.86 -6.54
N VAL A 61 -7.76 2.78 -6.22
CA VAL A 61 -7.65 3.76 -5.14
C VAL A 61 -8.79 3.59 -4.13
N PHE A 62 -8.74 4.32 -3.01
CA PHE A 62 -9.81 4.25 -2.03
C PHE A 62 -10.91 5.30 -2.29
N ASN A 63 -10.57 6.53 -2.65
CA ASN A 63 -11.50 7.66 -2.74
C ASN A 63 -11.28 8.52 -4.00
N ALA A 64 -12.15 9.51 -4.18
CA ALA A 64 -12.12 10.40 -5.33
C ALA A 64 -10.88 11.30 -5.37
N ASP A 65 -10.35 11.76 -4.23
CA ASP A 65 -9.12 12.56 -4.19
C ASP A 65 -7.92 11.76 -4.72
N GLU A 66 -7.74 10.53 -4.23
CA GLU A 66 -6.69 9.64 -4.74
C GLU A 66 -6.86 9.34 -6.25
N ALA A 67 -8.12 9.19 -6.71
CA ALA A 67 -8.40 9.00 -8.13
C ALA A 67 -8.03 10.22 -8.96
N PHE A 68 -8.33 11.41 -8.49
CA PHE A 68 -7.97 12.66 -9.14
C PHE A 68 -6.44 12.84 -9.24
N ARG A 69 -5.72 12.55 -8.15
CA ARG A 69 -4.26 12.58 -8.12
C ARG A 69 -3.65 11.55 -9.07
N ALA A 70 -4.17 10.32 -9.07
CA ALA A 70 -3.73 9.26 -9.97
C ALA A 70 -4.02 9.61 -11.45
N HIS A 71 -5.20 10.16 -11.73
CA HIS A 71 -5.58 10.61 -13.08
C HIS A 71 -4.65 11.71 -13.60
N LYS A 72 -4.30 12.66 -12.74
CA LYS A 72 -3.31 13.71 -13.10
C LYS A 72 -1.88 13.19 -13.27
N ALA A 73 -1.50 12.17 -12.52
CA ALA A 73 -0.16 11.60 -12.57
C ALA A 73 0.02 10.63 -13.74
N SER A 74 -1.07 10.03 -14.25
CA SER A 74 -1.05 9.08 -15.35
C SER A 74 -0.55 9.74 -16.64
N GLN A 75 0.39 9.06 -17.31
CA GLN A 75 0.97 9.47 -18.59
C GLN A 75 0.45 8.62 -19.76
N GLN A 76 -0.26 7.53 -19.48
CA GLN A 76 -0.73 6.54 -20.47
C GLN A 76 -2.26 6.41 -20.49
N ASN A 77 -3.00 7.34 -19.88
CA ASN A 77 -4.46 7.26 -19.72
C ASN A 77 -4.92 5.92 -19.12
N SER A 78 -4.23 5.47 -18.08
CA SER A 78 -4.54 4.22 -17.40
C SER A 78 -5.93 4.23 -16.77
N THR A 79 -6.57 3.09 -16.74
CA THR A 79 -7.86 2.92 -16.05
C THR A 79 -7.71 3.10 -14.54
N ILE A 80 -8.60 3.85 -13.92
CA ILE A 80 -8.60 4.10 -12.48
C ILE A 80 -9.91 3.62 -11.88
N LEU A 81 -9.83 2.86 -10.78
CA LEU A 81 -10.96 2.28 -10.06
C LEU A 81 -11.02 2.80 -8.62
N ILE A 82 -12.09 3.47 -8.26
CA ILE A 82 -12.41 3.86 -6.87
C ILE A 82 -13.10 2.70 -6.17
N MET A 83 -12.47 2.13 -5.15
CA MET A 83 -12.99 0.97 -4.41
C MET A 83 -13.81 1.35 -3.15
N GLY A 84 -13.71 2.58 -2.69
CA GLY A 84 -14.30 3.04 -1.43
C GLY A 84 -15.16 4.28 -1.58
N MET A 85 -14.72 5.37 -0.98
CA MET A 85 -15.50 6.60 -0.86
C MET A 85 -15.52 7.39 -2.17
N ILE A 86 -16.73 7.73 -2.62
CA ILE A 86 -17.01 8.76 -3.63
C ILE A 86 -18.34 9.41 -3.25
N GLU A 87 -18.33 10.73 -3.08
CA GLU A 87 -19.54 11.51 -2.81
C GLU A 87 -20.38 11.64 -4.08
N ASN A 88 -21.70 11.82 -3.94
CA ASN A 88 -22.57 11.96 -5.08
C ASN A 88 -22.21 13.18 -5.97
N GLN A 89 -21.71 14.25 -5.38
CA GLN A 89 -21.20 15.43 -6.10
C GLN A 89 -19.94 15.15 -6.95
N GLU A 90 -19.15 14.14 -6.57
CA GLU A 90 -17.93 13.72 -7.26
C GLU A 90 -18.20 12.75 -8.42
N LEU A 91 -19.37 12.07 -8.40
CA LEU A 91 -19.75 11.09 -9.43
C LEU A 91 -19.76 11.71 -10.84
N ARG A 92 -20.20 12.97 -10.96
CA ARG A 92 -20.21 13.67 -12.27
C ARG A 92 -18.80 13.81 -12.85
N TRP A 93 -17.80 14.14 -12.00
CA TRP A 93 -16.42 14.19 -12.42
C TRP A 93 -15.92 12.79 -12.79
N ALA A 94 -16.18 11.79 -11.97
CA ALA A 94 -15.75 10.41 -12.21
C ALA A 94 -16.30 9.86 -13.54
N ILE A 95 -17.61 10.04 -13.79
CA ILE A 95 -18.25 9.54 -15.01
C ILE A 95 -17.71 10.27 -16.26
N ARG A 96 -17.53 11.59 -16.20
CA ARG A 96 -16.96 12.37 -17.32
C ARG A 96 -15.51 12.01 -17.65
N ASN A 97 -14.74 11.57 -16.68
CA ASN A 97 -13.33 11.17 -16.86
C ASN A 97 -13.17 9.65 -16.96
N GLU A 98 -14.27 8.92 -17.19
CA GLU A 98 -14.28 7.46 -17.37
C GLU A 98 -13.67 6.67 -16.21
N ILE A 99 -13.68 7.24 -14.99
CA ILE A 99 -13.22 6.60 -13.77
C ILE A 99 -14.20 5.49 -13.39
N GLU A 100 -13.69 4.28 -13.19
CA GLU A 100 -14.45 3.16 -12.69
C GLU A 100 -14.66 3.29 -11.17
N PHE A 101 -15.79 2.80 -10.64
CA PHE A 101 -16.04 2.83 -9.20
C PHE A 101 -16.91 1.67 -8.71
N PHE A 102 -16.69 1.30 -7.44
CA PHE A 102 -17.52 0.31 -6.77
C PHE A 102 -18.90 0.88 -6.46
N VAL A 103 -19.90 0.04 -6.67
CA VAL A 103 -21.27 0.24 -6.23
C VAL A 103 -21.63 -0.87 -5.26
N PHE A 104 -21.88 -0.52 -4.02
CA PHE A 104 -22.14 -1.45 -2.92
C PHE A 104 -23.39 -1.12 -2.11
N ASP A 105 -24.09 -0.05 -2.47
CA ASP A 105 -25.39 0.36 -1.91
C ASP A 105 -26.28 0.98 -2.98
N PHE A 106 -27.57 1.15 -2.64
CA PHE A 106 -28.57 1.65 -3.57
C PHE A 106 -28.48 3.17 -3.79
N ASP A 107 -28.03 3.94 -2.82
CA ASP A 107 -27.89 5.39 -2.96
C ASP A 107 -26.90 5.71 -4.08
N ARG A 108 -25.70 5.15 -4.01
CA ARG A 108 -24.68 5.31 -5.06
C ARG A 108 -25.16 4.78 -6.43
N LEU A 109 -25.84 3.62 -6.45
CA LEU A 109 -26.36 3.07 -7.71
C LEU A 109 -27.34 4.04 -8.36
N THR A 110 -28.28 4.57 -7.60
CA THR A 110 -29.30 5.51 -8.07
C THR A 110 -28.66 6.81 -8.55
N ALA A 111 -27.82 7.42 -7.73
CA ALA A 111 -27.14 8.67 -8.08
C ALA A 111 -26.27 8.53 -9.34
N ALA A 112 -25.52 7.41 -9.47
CA ALA A 112 -24.70 7.17 -10.65
C ALA A 112 -25.55 7.04 -11.93
N LEU A 113 -26.67 6.35 -11.89
CA LEU A 113 -27.57 6.18 -13.04
C LEU A 113 -28.30 7.50 -13.41
N GLU A 114 -28.69 8.29 -12.43
CA GLU A 114 -29.30 9.62 -12.64
C GLU A 114 -28.32 10.58 -13.30
N ILE A 115 -27.11 10.69 -12.78
CA ILE A 115 -26.07 11.54 -13.35
C ILE A 115 -25.67 11.06 -14.74
N ALA A 116 -25.51 9.75 -14.94
CA ALA A 116 -25.20 9.18 -16.26
C ALA A 116 -26.26 9.52 -17.31
N ARG A 117 -27.55 9.47 -16.91
CA ARG A 117 -28.69 9.87 -17.77
C ARG A 117 -28.65 11.37 -18.09
N GLU A 118 -28.39 12.21 -17.07
CA GLU A 118 -28.35 13.66 -17.22
C GLU A 118 -27.23 14.12 -18.20
N ILE A 119 -26.03 13.54 -18.08
CA ILE A 119 -24.90 13.91 -18.92
C ILE A 119 -24.75 13.06 -20.19
N ASN A 120 -25.60 12.06 -20.36
CA ASN A 120 -25.59 11.09 -21.46
C ASN A 120 -24.24 10.37 -21.65
N ILE A 121 -23.60 10.01 -20.55
CA ILE A 121 -22.36 9.22 -20.51
C ILE A 121 -22.58 8.03 -19.57
N PRO A 122 -22.35 6.77 -19.99
CA PRO A 122 -22.57 5.61 -19.13
C PRO A 122 -21.57 5.58 -17.96
N ALA A 123 -22.07 5.32 -16.76
CA ALA A 123 -21.24 5.13 -15.57
C ALA A 123 -20.52 3.77 -15.64
N LYS A 124 -19.21 3.74 -15.46
CA LYS A 124 -18.40 2.52 -15.41
C LYS A 124 -18.44 1.94 -14.00
N ILE A 125 -19.29 0.93 -13.78
CA ILE A 125 -19.57 0.43 -12.42
C ILE A 125 -19.05 -0.98 -12.18
N HIS A 126 -18.61 -1.22 -10.94
CA HIS A 126 -18.30 -2.54 -10.39
C HIS A 126 -19.27 -2.84 -9.24
N ILE A 127 -20.09 -3.87 -9.39
CA ILE A 127 -21.01 -4.29 -8.33
C ILE A 127 -20.25 -5.13 -7.31
N GLU A 128 -20.20 -4.66 -6.06
CA GLU A 128 -19.64 -5.43 -4.96
C GLU A 128 -20.72 -6.29 -4.31
N VAL A 129 -20.42 -7.59 -4.14
CA VAL A 129 -21.32 -8.54 -3.47
C VAL A 129 -20.80 -8.90 -2.09
N GLU A 130 -21.67 -8.85 -1.09
CA GLU A 130 -21.37 -9.27 0.27
C GLU A 130 -21.36 -10.80 0.35
N THR A 131 -20.21 -11.35 0.70
CA THR A 131 -20.00 -12.79 0.75
C THR A 131 -19.64 -13.33 2.12
N GLY A 132 -19.51 -12.47 3.13
CA GLY A 132 -19.17 -12.84 4.51
C GLY A 132 -18.09 -12.00 5.14
N MET A 133 -17.75 -10.84 4.55
CA MET A 133 -16.88 -9.86 5.17
C MET A 133 -17.67 -8.93 6.11
N ASN A 134 -18.94 -8.67 5.80
CA ASN A 134 -19.85 -7.82 6.55
C ASN A 134 -19.33 -6.37 6.69
N ARG A 135 -18.83 -5.82 5.58
CA ARG A 135 -18.33 -4.45 5.50
C ARG A 135 -19.11 -3.60 4.51
N THR A 136 -19.10 -3.98 3.25
CA THR A 136 -19.80 -3.34 2.14
C THR A 136 -20.30 -4.42 1.16
N GLY A 137 -21.16 -4.02 0.19
CA GLY A 137 -21.63 -4.93 -0.83
C GLY A 137 -23.08 -5.37 -0.66
N PHE A 138 -23.69 -5.78 -1.77
CA PHE A 138 -25.06 -6.26 -1.81
C PHE A 138 -25.17 -7.72 -1.38
N ASN A 139 -26.02 -8.00 -0.42
CA ASN A 139 -26.39 -9.38 -0.09
C ASN A 139 -27.25 -10.03 -1.21
N ASN A 140 -27.54 -11.31 -1.08
CA ASN A 140 -28.24 -12.05 -2.14
C ASN A 140 -29.65 -11.52 -2.46
N ALA A 141 -30.39 -10.98 -1.48
CA ALA A 141 -31.72 -10.38 -1.69
C ALA A 141 -31.59 -9.01 -2.38
N GLN A 142 -30.67 -8.18 -1.93
CA GLN A 142 -30.35 -6.89 -2.53
C GLN A 142 -29.85 -7.04 -3.97
N LEU A 143 -28.99 -8.06 -4.25
CA LEU A 143 -28.49 -8.34 -5.59
C LEU A 143 -29.64 -8.62 -6.59
N THR A 144 -30.76 -9.21 -6.15
CA THR A 144 -31.94 -9.39 -7.01
C THR A 144 -32.53 -8.05 -7.45
N LYS A 145 -32.60 -7.09 -6.52
CA LYS A 145 -33.08 -5.72 -6.82
C LYS A 145 -32.08 -4.98 -7.73
N VAL A 146 -30.79 -5.09 -7.47
CA VAL A 146 -29.73 -4.51 -8.34
C VAL A 146 -29.87 -5.03 -9.77
N ILE A 147 -30.08 -6.33 -9.97
CA ILE A 147 -30.29 -6.94 -11.29
C ILE A 147 -31.46 -6.31 -12.02
N GLN A 148 -32.60 -6.08 -11.33
CA GLN A 148 -33.79 -5.44 -11.95
C GLN A 148 -33.48 -3.97 -12.32
N ILE A 149 -32.84 -3.23 -11.45
CA ILE A 149 -32.43 -1.83 -11.72
C ILE A 149 -31.53 -1.77 -12.96
N LEU A 150 -30.50 -2.62 -13.03
CA LEU A 150 -29.58 -2.65 -14.16
C LEU A 150 -30.28 -3.02 -15.47
N LYS A 151 -31.19 -4.00 -15.48
CA LYS A 151 -31.97 -4.35 -16.67
C LYS A 151 -32.77 -3.17 -17.24
N ASN A 152 -33.33 -2.33 -16.38
CA ASN A 152 -34.14 -1.20 -16.74
C ASN A 152 -33.36 0.06 -17.14
N ASN A 153 -32.03 0.07 -16.90
CA ASN A 153 -31.20 1.24 -17.10
C ASN A 153 -29.95 0.98 -18.01
N LYS A 154 -30.03 -0.03 -18.88
CA LYS A 154 -28.90 -0.47 -19.74
C LYS A 154 -28.12 0.65 -20.45
N PRO A 155 -28.71 1.74 -20.98
CA PRO A 155 -27.93 2.78 -21.66
C PRO A 155 -27.05 3.63 -20.74
N TYR A 156 -27.26 3.60 -19.41
CA TYR A 156 -26.70 4.55 -18.47
C TYR A 156 -25.55 3.98 -17.63
N TYR A 157 -25.14 2.74 -17.88
CA TYR A 157 -23.98 2.14 -17.22
C TYR A 157 -23.21 1.20 -18.14
N SER A 158 -21.93 1.04 -17.87
CA SER A 158 -21.11 -0.07 -18.34
C SER A 158 -20.80 -0.99 -17.14
N PHE A 159 -21.12 -2.27 -17.26
CA PHE A 159 -20.91 -3.26 -16.20
C PHE A 159 -19.48 -3.77 -16.22
N GLU A 160 -18.54 -2.98 -15.67
CA GLU A 160 -17.12 -3.26 -15.73
C GLU A 160 -16.71 -4.42 -14.84
N GLY A 161 -17.37 -4.63 -13.69
CA GLY A 161 -16.95 -5.69 -12.80
C GLY A 161 -17.99 -6.21 -11.83
N LEU A 162 -17.87 -7.51 -11.51
CA LEU A 162 -18.50 -8.12 -10.34
C LEU A 162 -17.39 -8.53 -9.37
N CYS A 163 -17.46 -8.04 -8.13
CA CYS A 163 -16.39 -8.23 -7.18
C CYS A 163 -16.86 -8.58 -5.76
N THR A 164 -15.92 -9.02 -4.95
CA THR A 164 -16.00 -9.15 -3.49
C THR A 164 -14.62 -8.98 -2.87
N HIS A 165 -14.56 -8.98 -1.54
CA HIS A 165 -13.29 -9.01 -0.81
C HIS A 165 -13.31 -10.12 0.24
N TYR A 166 -12.18 -10.83 0.41
CA TYR A 166 -12.08 -11.94 1.34
C TYR A 166 -11.59 -11.48 2.70
N ALA A 167 -12.20 -12.00 3.76
CA ALA A 167 -11.89 -11.67 5.13
C ALA A 167 -10.76 -12.56 5.66
N GLY A 168 -9.52 -12.08 5.56
CA GLY A 168 -8.38 -12.73 6.19
C GLY A 168 -7.73 -13.84 5.33
N ALA A 169 -7.62 -13.64 4.01
CA ALA A 169 -6.95 -14.60 3.12
C ALA A 169 -5.44 -14.77 3.40
N GLU A 170 -4.86 -13.91 4.21
CA GLU A 170 -3.47 -13.93 4.66
C GLU A 170 -3.19 -14.95 5.79
N SER A 171 -4.24 -15.49 6.45
CA SER A 171 -4.08 -16.47 7.53
C SER A 171 -4.86 -17.74 7.27
N ILE A 172 -4.25 -18.89 7.58
CA ILE A 172 -4.85 -20.21 7.49
C ILE A 172 -6.04 -20.37 8.45
N ALA A 173 -6.05 -19.64 9.57
CA ALA A 173 -7.15 -19.64 10.52
C ALA A 173 -8.50 -19.24 9.89
N ASN A 174 -8.46 -18.45 8.82
CA ASN A 174 -9.64 -17.98 8.09
C ASN A 174 -10.06 -18.89 6.91
N HIS A 175 -9.40 -20.05 6.73
CA HIS A 175 -9.59 -20.91 5.55
C HIS A 175 -11.06 -21.26 5.29
N ALA A 176 -11.78 -21.74 6.30
CA ALA A 176 -13.19 -22.13 6.17
C ALA A 176 -14.08 -20.94 5.78
N ARG A 177 -13.81 -19.75 6.35
CA ARG A 177 -14.50 -18.50 6.05
C ARG A 177 -14.26 -18.07 4.60
N VAL A 178 -13.01 -18.07 4.16
CA VAL A 178 -12.65 -17.70 2.77
C VAL A 178 -13.25 -18.68 1.77
N LYS A 179 -13.20 -19.98 2.02
CA LYS A 179 -13.85 -21.00 1.16
C LYS A 179 -15.36 -20.81 1.08
N SER A 180 -16.02 -20.42 2.18
CA SER A 180 -17.45 -20.08 2.17
C SER A 180 -17.73 -18.84 1.31
N GLN A 181 -16.90 -17.78 1.41
CA GLN A 181 -17.01 -16.57 0.60
C GLN A 181 -16.83 -16.87 -0.89
N ILE A 182 -15.87 -17.73 -1.27
CA ILE A 182 -15.66 -18.16 -2.66
C ILE A 182 -16.93 -18.84 -3.21
N ARG A 183 -17.57 -19.73 -2.45
CA ARG A 183 -18.83 -20.40 -2.85
C ARG A 183 -19.96 -19.39 -3.03
N ARG A 184 -20.12 -18.44 -2.08
CA ARG A 184 -21.15 -17.39 -2.15
C ARG A 184 -20.94 -16.49 -3.37
N TYR A 185 -19.71 -16.09 -3.67
CA TYR A 185 -19.40 -15.30 -4.85
C TYR A 185 -19.75 -16.05 -6.14
N ARG A 186 -19.38 -17.32 -6.26
CA ARG A 186 -19.73 -18.16 -7.41
C ARG A 186 -21.25 -18.26 -7.62
N SER A 187 -22.02 -18.35 -6.53
CA SER A 187 -23.49 -18.33 -6.58
C SER A 187 -24.03 -16.99 -7.06
N ALA A 188 -23.49 -15.87 -6.55
CA ALA A 188 -23.87 -14.53 -6.98
C ALA A 188 -23.57 -14.29 -8.47
N TYR A 189 -22.39 -14.68 -8.93
CA TYR A 189 -22.02 -14.61 -10.36
C TYR A 189 -22.97 -15.41 -11.24
N LYS A 190 -23.27 -16.67 -10.88
CA LYS A 190 -24.26 -17.49 -11.63
C LYS A 190 -25.63 -16.82 -11.69
N LYS A 191 -26.07 -16.19 -10.60
CA LYS A 191 -27.34 -15.45 -10.56
C LYS A 191 -27.35 -14.25 -11.52
N VAL A 192 -26.27 -13.48 -11.55
CA VAL A 192 -26.12 -12.31 -12.45
C VAL A 192 -26.15 -12.75 -13.91
N VAL A 193 -25.35 -13.76 -14.27
CA VAL A 193 -25.26 -14.28 -15.66
C VAL A 193 -26.58 -14.89 -16.14
N ARG A 194 -27.27 -15.65 -15.29
CA ARG A 194 -28.64 -16.19 -15.62
C ARG A 194 -29.65 -15.11 -15.93
N ASN A 195 -29.40 -13.89 -15.53
CA ASN A 195 -30.22 -12.72 -15.81
C ASN A 195 -29.74 -11.90 -17.02
N ASN A 196 -28.86 -12.46 -17.86
CA ASN A 196 -28.25 -11.83 -19.03
C ASN A 196 -27.48 -10.54 -18.73
N LEU A 197 -26.89 -10.46 -17.54
CA LEU A 197 -25.94 -9.42 -17.16
C LEU A 197 -24.55 -10.07 -17.08
N ILE A 198 -23.66 -9.64 -17.95
CA ILE A 198 -22.29 -10.19 -18.02
C ILE A 198 -21.33 -9.07 -17.64
N PRO A 199 -20.65 -9.14 -16.49
CA PRO A 199 -19.60 -8.19 -16.15
C PRO A 199 -18.40 -8.37 -17.08
N ALA A 200 -17.77 -7.27 -17.49
CA ALA A 200 -16.55 -7.32 -18.29
C ALA A 200 -15.42 -8.08 -17.55
N ARG A 201 -15.36 -7.93 -16.22
CA ARG A 201 -14.32 -8.55 -15.38
C ARG A 201 -14.89 -9.10 -14.07
N ARG A 202 -14.41 -10.26 -13.66
CA ARG A 202 -14.59 -10.82 -12.32
C ARG A 202 -13.32 -10.57 -11.52
N HIS A 203 -13.42 -10.01 -10.33
CA HIS A 203 -12.23 -9.76 -9.52
C HIS A 203 -12.51 -9.89 -8.02
N THR A 204 -11.86 -10.85 -7.41
CA THR A 204 -12.04 -11.18 -5.99
C THR A 204 -10.71 -11.18 -5.24
N ALA A 205 -9.62 -11.55 -5.91
CA ALA A 205 -8.33 -11.72 -5.29
C ALA A 205 -7.65 -10.38 -4.94
N CYS A 206 -7.19 -10.27 -3.69
CA CYS A 206 -6.13 -9.37 -3.25
C CYS A 206 -4.78 -10.11 -3.27
N SER A 207 -3.69 -9.44 -2.89
CA SER A 207 -2.35 -10.05 -2.82
C SER A 207 -2.35 -11.39 -2.09
N ALA A 208 -2.94 -11.47 -0.90
CA ALA A 208 -2.98 -12.71 -0.12
C ALA A 208 -3.81 -13.80 -0.82
N ALA A 209 -5.01 -13.47 -1.29
CA ALA A 209 -5.91 -14.44 -1.90
C ALA A 209 -5.32 -15.03 -3.18
N ALA A 210 -4.63 -14.23 -3.99
CA ALA A 210 -4.01 -14.71 -5.23
C ALA A 210 -2.94 -15.79 -4.99
N PHE A 211 -2.22 -15.73 -3.85
CA PHE A 211 -1.18 -16.69 -3.51
C PHE A 211 -1.70 -17.88 -2.67
N SER A 212 -2.69 -17.64 -1.81
CA SER A 212 -3.24 -18.68 -0.92
C SER A 212 -4.40 -19.48 -1.56
N TYR A 213 -5.13 -18.87 -2.50
CA TYR A 213 -6.32 -19.43 -3.16
C TYR A 213 -6.30 -19.18 -4.67
N PRO A 214 -5.49 -19.92 -5.46
CA PRO A 214 -5.32 -19.67 -6.90
C PRO A 214 -6.64 -19.64 -7.70
N GLU A 215 -7.67 -20.37 -7.24
CA GLU A 215 -9.01 -20.34 -7.85
C GLU A 215 -9.73 -18.99 -7.76
N THR A 216 -9.17 -18.02 -7.04
CA THR A 216 -9.67 -16.64 -6.94
C THR A 216 -9.05 -15.70 -7.96
N ILE A 217 -7.98 -16.14 -8.64
CA ILE A 217 -7.44 -15.45 -9.80
C ILE A 217 -8.43 -15.63 -10.95
N MET A 218 -9.01 -14.53 -11.39
CA MET A 218 -10.02 -14.51 -12.44
C MET A 218 -9.58 -13.54 -13.56
N ASP A 219 -10.44 -12.65 -13.98
CA ASP A 219 -10.14 -11.73 -15.07
C ASP A 219 -9.23 -10.57 -14.63
N MET A 220 -9.29 -10.20 -13.33
CA MET A 220 -8.45 -9.16 -12.72
C MET A 220 -8.11 -9.50 -11.28
N VAL A 221 -6.90 -9.11 -10.83
CA VAL A 221 -6.42 -9.18 -9.44
C VAL A 221 -6.06 -7.79 -8.94
N ARG A 222 -6.35 -7.50 -7.67
CA ARG A 222 -6.04 -6.21 -7.02
C ARG A 222 -4.84 -6.37 -6.10
N ILE A 223 -3.66 -6.06 -6.63
CA ILE A 223 -2.39 -6.24 -5.92
C ILE A 223 -2.01 -4.97 -5.17
N GLY A 224 -1.93 -5.09 -3.84
CA GLY A 224 -1.48 -4.03 -2.95
C GLY A 224 -0.03 -4.24 -2.51
N ILE A 225 0.14 -4.70 -1.28
CA ILE A 225 1.40 -4.69 -0.55
C ILE A 225 2.55 -5.43 -1.26
N MET A 226 2.28 -6.46 -2.05
CA MET A 226 3.32 -7.25 -2.69
C MET A 226 4.07 -6.49 -3.79
N GLN A 227 3.42 -5.57 -4.50
CA GLN A 227 4.13 -4.74 -5.49
C GLN A 227 5.17 -3.81 -4.84
N TYR A 228 4.97 -3.46 -3.56
CA TYR A 228 5.90 -2.64 -2.77
C TYR A 228 7.02 -3.46 -2.11
N GLY A 229 7.01 -4.78 -2.34
CA GLY A 229 8.05 -5.68 -1.87
C GLY A 229 7.77 -6.36 -0.53
N PHE A 230 6.52 -6.42 -0.07
CA PHE A 230 6.17 -7.03 1.21
C PHE A 230 5.15 -8.14 1.04
N TRP A 231 5.32 -9.24 1.75
CA TRP A 231 4.33 -10.30 1.84
C TRP A 231 3.15 -9.86 2.73
N PRO A 232 1.92 -10.30 2.41
CA PRO A 232 0.74 -10.00 3.22
C PRO A 232 0.84 -10.51 4.66
N SER A 233 1.49 -11.65 4.86
CA SER A 233 1.80 -12.26 6.14
C SER A 233 2.99 -13.21 6.01
N ILE A 234 3.60 -13.58 7.14
CA ILE A 234 4.63 -14.62 7.20
C ILE A 234 4.08 -15.97 6.73
N GLU A 235 2.82 -16.29 7.01
CA GLU A 235 2.15 -17.51 6.56
C GLU A 235 2.08 -17.58 5.02
N THR A 236 1.74 -16.45 4.37
CA THR A 236 1.71 -16.36 2.90
C THR A 236 3.10 -16.60 2.31
N PHE A 237 4.15 -16.03 2.91
CA PHE A 237 5.53 -16.24 2.49
C PHE A 237 5.96 -17.69 2.67
N ILE A 238 5.75 -18.27 3.85
CA ILE A 238 6.11 -19.68 4.14
C ILE A 238 5.39 -20.63 3.18
N ASN A 239 4.09 -20.40 2.91
CA ASN A 239 3.33 -21.22 1.95
C ASN A 239 3.90 -21.12 0.52
N TYR A 240 4.38 -19.93 0.13
CA TYR A 240 5.04 -19.73 -1.16
C TYR A 240 6.38 -20.46 -1.26
N VAL A 241 7.31 -20.21 -0.32
CA VAL A 241 8.66 -20.79 -0.36
C VAL A 241 8.68 -22.28 -0.05
N GLY A 242 7.72 -22.77 0.75
CA GLY A 242 7.59 -24.18 1.11
C GLY A 242 7.41 -25.11 -0.10
N LYS A 243 6.83 -24.61 -1.17
CA LYS A 243 6.59 -25.34 -2.43
C LYS A 243 7.74 -25.26 -3.45
N ARG A 244 8.87 -24.64 -3.09
CA ARG A 244 9.99 -24.35 -3.99
C ARG A 244 11.29 -24.96 -3.48
N GLU A 245 12.16 -25.31 -4.39
CA GLU A 245 13.51 -25.80 -4.07
C GLU A 245 14.36 -24.68 -3.45
N GLN A 246 14.36 -23.50 -4.08
CA GLN A 246 15.08 -22.33 -3.56
C GLN A 246 14.19 -21.56 -2.59
N LYS A 247 14.69 -21.39 -1.36
CA LYS A 247 14.01 -20.69 -0.26
C LYS A 247 14.31 -19.19 -0.22
N ILE A 248 14.29 -18.52 -1.38
CA ILE A 248 14.67 -17.12 -1.54
C ILE A 248 13.38 -16.27 -1.65
N ASP A 249 13.38 -15.10 -0.99
CA ASP A 249 12.32 -14.10 -1.16
C ASP A 249 12.49 -13.41 -2.53
N PRO A 250 11.53 -13.53 -3.45
CA PRO A 250 11.62 -12.90 -4.76
C PRO A 250 11.28 -11.41 -4.74
N LEU A 251 10.76 -10.89 -3.62
CA LEU A 251 10.30 -9.52 -3.51
C LEU A 251 11.40 -8.59 -3.01
N HIS A 252 11.56 -7.47 -3.69
CA HIS A 252 12.51 -6.42 -3.34
C HIS A 252 11.79 -5.21 -2.75
N ARG A 253 12.32 -4.61 -1.69
CA ARG A 253 11.76 -3.42 -1.05
C ARG A 253 11.87 -2.23 -1.97
N VAL A 254 10.73 -1.55 -2.22
CA VAL A 254 10.66 -0.43 -3.17
C VAL A 254 11.04 0.89 -2.50
N ILE A 255 10.83 1.03 -1.19
CA ILE A 255 11.06 2.26 -0.45
C ILE A 255 12.27 2.17 0.47
N SER A 256 13.05 3.26 0.55
CA SER A 256 13.99 3.51 1.63
C SER A 256 13.82 4.95 2.16
N TRP A 257 14.09 5.16 3.45
CA TRP A 257 13.95 6.44 4.12
C TRP A 257 15.30 6.92 4.65
N ARG A 258 15.75 8.08 4.18
CA ARG A 258 17.09 8.61 4.45
C ARG A 258 17.04 10.04 4.99
N SER A 259 18.03 10.36 5.80
CA SER A 259 18.31 11.70 6.34
C SER A 259 19.82 11.90 6.44
N LYS A 260 20.23 12.92 7.19
CA LYS A 260 21.65 13.23 7.45
C LYS A 260 21.87 13.57 8.91
N VAL A 261 23.08 13.35 9.39
CA VAL A 261 23.52 13.85 10.71
C VAL A 261 23.46 15.37 10.70
N MET A 262 22.70 15.96 11.62
CA MET A 262 22.57 17.40 11.79
C MET A 262 23.75 17.98 12.58
N SER A 263 24.14 17.30 13.64
CA SER A 263 25.29 17.67 14.49
C SER A 263 25.80 16.48 15.30
N THR A 264 27.03 16.57 15.80
CA THR A 264 27.59 15.62 16.77
C THR A 264 28.05 16.36 18.03
N LYS A 265 28.04 15.67 19.18
CA LYS A 265 28.45 16.22 20.48
C LYS A 265 29.08 15.12 21.33
N LEU A 266 30.09 15.47 22.10
CA LEU A 266 30.62 14.66 23.20
C LEU A 266 29.83 14.98 24.47
N VAL A 267 29.35 13.98 25.17
CA VAL A 267 28.61 14.06 26.41
C VAL A 267 29.42 13.34 27.49
N LYS A 268 29.60 13.97 28.65
CA LYS A 268 30.38 13.40 29.77
C LYS A 268 29.53 12.45 30.60
N THR A 269 30.19 11.54 31.28
CA THR A 269 29.56 10.67 32.29
C THR A 269 28.76 11.49 33.30
N GLY A 270 27.53 11.08 33.57
CA GLY A 270 26.62 11.74 34.51
C GLY A 270 25.75 12.84 33.91
N GLU A 271 25.98 13.29 32.67
CA GLU A 271 25.14 14.27 32.01
C GLU A 271 23.85 13.61 31.44
N PHE A 272 22.73 14.34 31.48
CA PHE A 272 21.49 13.92 30.86
C PHE A 272 21.46 14.24 29.38
N ILE A 273 20.80 13.37 28.61
CA ILE A 273 20.69 13.49 27.15
C ILE A 273 19.21 13.60 26.76
N GLY A 274 18.85 14.64 26.00
CA GLY A 274 17.50 14.90 25.52
C GLY A 274 16.58 15.50 26.58
N TYR A 275 15.28 15.30 26.41
CA TYR A 275 14.26 15.85 27.32
C TYR A 275 14.15 15.08 28.64
N GLY A 276 13.97 15.86 29.72
CA GLY A 276 13.80 15.32 31.07
C GLY A 276 15.05 14.64 31.60
N THR A 277 14.86 13.79 32.60
CA THR A 277 15.92 12.98 33.23
C THR A 277 15.92 11.53 32.73
N SER A 278 15.41 11.32 31.53
CA SER A 278 15.06 9.99 31.03
C SER A 278 16.24 9.17 30.54
N TYR A 279 17.36 9.81 30.17
CA TYR A 279 18.60 9.12 29.75
C TYR A 279 19.83 9.82 30.34
N ILE A 280 20.62 9.08 31.10
CA ILE A 280 21.89 9.55 31.69
C ILE A 280 23.08 8.87 31.01
N ALA A 281 24.10 9.62 30.66
CA ALA A 281 25.34 9.10 30.11
C ALA A 281 26.11 8.31 31.18
N ARG A 282 26.17 6.98 31.04
CA ARG A 282 26.91 6.10 31.98
C ARG A 282 28.40 6.13 31.79
N ASN A 283 28.87 6.57 30.64
CA ASN A 283 30.28 6.79 30.26
C ASN A 283 30.34 7.99 29.31
N ASN A 284 31.54 8.49 29.03
CA ASN A 284 31.73 9.50 28.01
C ASN A 284 31.29 8.93 26.68
N MET A 285 30.41 9.64 25.97
CA MET A 285 29.84 9.15 24.69
C MET A 285 29.79 10.24 23.65
N LYS A 286 29.93 9.82 22.39
CA LYS A 286 29.63 10.65 21.22
C LYS A 286 28.20 10.39 20.77
N ILE A 287 27.45 11.46 20.57
CA ILE A 287 26.06 11.41 20.08
C ILE A 287 25.96 12.12 18.74
N ALA A 288 25.02 11.67 17.91
CA ALA A 288 24.60 12.33 16.67
C ALA A 288 23.13 12.75 16.80
N THR A 289 22.82 13.97 16.41
CA THR A 289 21.44 14.48 16.31
C THR A 289 21.00 14.37 14.85
N ILE A 290 19.82 13.79 14.64
CA ILE A 290 19.24 13.53 13.31
C ILE A 290 17.93 14.33 13.22
N PRO A 291 17.70 15.15 12.16
CA PRO A 291 16.55 16.03 12.04
C PRO A 291 15.29 15.29 11.55
N VAL A 292 14.96 14.18 12.23
CA VAL A 292 13.79 13.33 12.02
C VAL A 292 13.18 12.99 13.38
N GLY A 293 11.88 13.16 13.54
CA GLY A 293 11.18 12.84 14.77
C GLY A 293 9.75 12.35 14.47
N TYR A 294 8.87 12.37 15.48
CA TYR A 294 7.53 11.82 15.32
C TYR A 294 6.65 12.63 14.34
N ALA A 295 6.92 13.91 14.10
CA ALA A 295 6.26 14.68 13.06
C ALA A 295 6.61 14.20 11.63
N HIS A 296 7.72 13.49 11.50
CA HIS A 296 8.17 12.91 10.23
C HIS A 296 7.80 11.42 10.11
N GLY A 297 7.01 10.86 11.05
CA GLY A 297 6.62 9.45 11.04
C GLY A 297 7.53 8.50 11.81
N TYR A 298 8.65 8.97 12.41
CA TYR A 298 9.46 8.14 13.29
C TYR A 298 8.80 8.06 14.68
N SER A 299 8.12 6.96 14.97
CA SER A 299 7.27 6.84 16.16
C SER A 299 7.97 7.17 17.47
N ARG A 300 7.28 7.88 18.36
CA ARG A 300 7.77 8.14 19.72
C ARG A 300 7.91 6.86 20.56
N SER A 301 7.17 5.81 20.23
CA SER A 301 7.31 4.48 20.86
C SER A 301 8.68 3.85 20.64
N LEU A 302 9.42 4.30 19.63
CA LEU A 302 10.80 3.87 19.36
C LEU A 302 11.85 4.58 20.23
N SER A 303 11.45 5.41 21.18
CA SER A 303 12.37 5.98 22.17
C SER A 303 13.10 4.84 22.89
N TYR A 304 14.42 4.92 23.02
CA TYR A 304 15.33 3.92 23.66
C TYR A 304 15.44 2.56 22.93
N GLN A 305 14.65 2.30 21.89
CA GLN A 305 14.57 0.99 21.25
C GLN A 305 14.85 1.06 19.75
N GLY A 306 14.64 2.24 19.15
CA GLY A 306 14.86 2.46 17.74
C GLY A 306 16.33 2.34 17.35
N ARG A 307 16.55 2.09 16.06
CA ARG A 307 17.88 2.06 15.45
C ARG A 307 17.86 2.80 14.14
N VAL A 308 19.02 3.32 13.75
CA VAL A 308 19.29 3.88 12.43
C VAL A 308 20.63 3.35 11.92
N LEU A 309 20.89 3.46 10.61
CA LEU A 309 22.22 3.12 10.06
C LEU A 309 23.00 4.40 9.83
N ILE A 310 24.27 4.36 10.23
CA ILE A 310 25.30 5.36 9.90
C ILE A 310 26.57 4.60 9.53
N HIS A 311 27.16 4.88 8.37
CA HIS A 311 28.36 4.22 7.84
C HIS A 311 28.25 2.68 7.81
N GLY A 312 27.03 2.16 7.55
CA GLY A 312 26.77 0.71 7.52
C GLY A 312 26.58 0.05 8.89
N HIS A 313 26.69 0.81 9.98
CA HIS A 313 26.52 0.31 11.35
C HIS A 313 25.13 0.63 11.89
N ARG A 314 24.53 -0.31 12.63
CA ARG A 314 23.30 -0.07 13.38
C ARG A 314 23.63 0.65 14.68
N VAL A 315 23.18 1.89 14.81
CA VAL A 315 23.37 2.71 16.01
C VAL A 315 22.05 2.88 16.75
N ASP A 316 22.12 2.84 18.07
CA ASP A 316 20.93 2.91 18.93
C ASP A 316 20.40 4.34 19.05
N VAL A 317 19.09 4.51 18.95
CA VAL A 317 18.38 5.73 19.32
C VAL A 317 18.29 5.79 20.84
N ILE A 318 18.84 6.85 21.42
CA ILE A 318 18.88 7.06 22.87
C ILE A 318 17.99 8.23 23.28
N GLY A 319 17.46 8.18 24.49
CA GLY A 319 16.52 9.17 24.98
C GLY A 319 15.18 9.14 24.25
N ILE A 320 14.40 10.20 24.44
CA ILE A 320 13.04 10.33 23.88
C ILE A 320 13.14 10.84 22.44
N VAL A 321 12.41 10.20 21.51
CA VAL A 321 12.19 10.73 20.16
C VAL A 321 11.33 12.00 20.26
N ASN A 322 11.87 13.12 19.77
CA ASN A 322 11.24 14.44 19.83
C ASN A 322 10.35 14.67 18.58
N MET A 323 9.70 15.83 18.52
CA MET A 323 8.85 16.21 17.39
C MET A 323 9.62 16.17 16.07
N ASN A 324 10.80 16.81 16.01
CA ASN A 324 11.55 17.03 14.79
C ASN A 324 12.96 16.42 14.78
N LEU A 325 13.37 15.77 15.86
CA LEU A 325 14.71 15.16 15.93
C LEU A 325 14.73 13.92 16.82
N LEU A 326 15.72 13.08 16.57
CA LEU A 326 16.13 11.99 17.44
C LEU A 326 17.65 12.05 17.68
N ILE A 327 18.10 11.36 18.71
CA ILE A 327 19.51 11.31 19.11
C ILE A 327 19.97 9.86 19.02
N ALA A 328 21.11 9.63 18.38
CA ALA A 328 21.73 8.31 18.27
C ALA A 328 23.10 8.29 18.97
N ARG A 329 23.43 7.15 19.60
CA ARG A 329 24.75 6.90 20.17
C ARG A 329 25.68 6.42 19.05
N VAL A 330 26.80 7.14 18.85
CA VAL A 330 27.73 6.86 17.75
C VAL A 330 29.16 6.56 18.25
N ASN A 331 29.29 5.97 19.46
CA ASN A 331 30.61 5.59 20.00
C ASN A 331 31.33 4.57 19.12
N ASP A 332 30.59 3.63 18.56
CA ASP A 332 31.08 2.53 17.72
C ASP A 332 31.35 2.97 16.26
N VAL A 333 31.03 4.23 15.93
CA VAL A 333 31.24 4.88 14.64
C VAL A 333 31.86 6.27 14.89
N PRO A 334 33.07 6.35 15.46
CA PRO A 334 33.64 7.60 15.98
C PRO A 334 33.91 8.66 14.92
N GLU A 335 34.05 8.28 13.64
CA GLU A 335 34.23 9.15 12.49
C GLU A 335 32.96 9.92 12.11
N THR A 336 31.80 9.55 12.67
CA THR A 336 30.50 10.21 12.37
C THR A 336 30.61 11.73 12.50
N GLN A 337 30.20 12.45 11.45
CA GLN A 337 30.24 13.90 11.39
C GLN A 337 28.95 14.48 10.78
N LYS A 338 28.79 15.79 10.87
CA LYS A 338 27.68 16.50 10.26
C LYS A 338 27.65 16.27 8.74
N GLY A 339 26.47 15.91 8.22
CA GLY A 339 26.24 15.67 6.81
C GLY A 339 26.27 14.19 6.42
N ASP A 340 26.79 13.31 7.27
CA ASP A 340 26.79 11.87 7.01
C ASP A 340 25.37 11.34 6.82
N GLU A 341 25.23 10.40 5.88
CA GLU A 341 23.93 9.76 5.59
C GLU A 341 23.45 8.94 6.78
N VAL A 342 22.16 9.09 7.07
CA VAL A 342 21.44 8.30 8.06
C VAL A 342 20.31 7.55 7.37
N VAL A 343 20.24 6.23 7.53
CA VAL A 343 19.15 5.40 6.99
C VAL A 343 18.23 4.98 8.13
N MET A 344 16.96 5.40 8.07
CA MET A 344 15.91 4.98 8.99
C MET A 344 15.25 3.68 8.53
N ILE A 345 15.03 3.53 7.22
CA ILE A 345 14.49 2.32 6.58
C ILE A 345 15.29 2.07 5.31
N GLY A 346 15.77 0.85 5.12
CA GLY A 346 16.55 0.45 3.95
C GLY A 346 17.93 -0.08 4.29
N LYS A 347 18.78 -0.17 3.27
CA LYS A 347 20.14 -0.71 3.36
C LYS A 347 21.19 0.39 3.34
N GLN A 348 22.30 0.14 4.04
CA GLN A 348 23.55 0.89 3.96
C GLN A 348 24.70 -0.10 4.15
N GLY A 349 25.49 -0.36 3.10
CA GLY A 349 26.43 -1.49 3.07
C GLY A 349 25.68 -2.82 3.24
N ASP A 350 26.22 -3.68 4.10
CA ASP A 350 25.64 -5.00 4.40
C ASP A 350 24.53 -4.96 5.47
N SER A 351 24.29 -3.80 6.07
CA SER A 351 23.27 -3.62 7.11
C SER A 351 21.94 -3.15 6.54
N GLU A 352 20.84 -3.61 7.15
CA GLU A 352 19.49 -3.23 6.76
C GLU A 352 18.63 -2.93 7.99
N ILE A 353 17.81 -1.87 7.92
CA ILE A 353 16.69 -1.64 8.83
C ILE A 353 15.41 -1.85 8.02
N THR A 354 14.63 -2.86 8.39
CA THR A 354 13.39 -3.22 7.71
C THR A 354 12.20 -2.46 8.30
N VAL A 355 11.14 -2.31 7.53
CA VAL A 355 9.86 -1.78 8.03
C VAL A 355 9.33 -2.63 9.19
N ALA A 356 9.54 -3.96 9.14
CA ALA A 356 9.13 -4.88 10.19
C ALA A 356 9.80 -4.57 11.54
N SER A 357 11.06 -4.14 11.55
CA SER A 357 11.77 -3.79 12.79
C SER A 357 11.13 -2.60 13.54
N PHE A 358 10.37 -1.75 12.88
CA PHE A 358 9.54 -0.74 13.55
C PHE A 358 8.30 -1.37 14.21
N GLY A 359 7.72 -2.40 13.56
CA GLY A 359 6.56 -3.12 14.07
C GLY A 359 6.86 -3.91 15.33
N ASP A 360 8.02 -4.55 15.41
CA ASP A 360 8.45 -5.36 16.55
C ASP A 360 8.48 -4.54 17.86
N PHE A 361 8.82 -3.25 17.78
CA PHE A 361 8.88 -2.34 18.93
C PHE A 361 7.66 -1.46 19.12
N SER A 362 6.82 -1.27 18.09
CA SER A 362 5.70 -0.34 18.14
C SER A 362 4.33 -1.01 18.02
N ASN A 363 4.31 -2.34 17.84
CA ASN A 363 3.09 -3.13 17.58
C ASN A 363 2.31 -2.66 16.32
N GLN A 364 3.02 -2.05 15.36
CA GLN A 364 2.45 -1.54 14.11
C GLN A 364 2.66 -2.54 12.97
N LEU A 365 1.65 -2.67 12.11
CA LEU A 365 1.78 -3.42 10.86
C LEU A 365 2.63 -2.63 9.86
N ASN A 366 3.35 -3.32 8.97
CA ASN A 366 4.11 -2.68 7.88
C ASN A 366 3.28 -1.65 7.08
N TYR A 367 2.01 -1.96 6.85
CA TYR A 367 1.05 -1.07 6.18
C TYR A 367 0.85 0.25 6.94
N GLU A 368 0.73 0.16 8.26
CA GLU A 368 0.44 1.31 9.11
C GLU A 368 1.60 2.30 9.12
N LEU A 369 2.83 1.81 9.28
CA LEU A 369 4.00 2.66 9.21
C LEU A 369 4.11 3.37 7.87
N LEU A 370 4.03 2.61 6.77
CA LEU A 370 4.19 3.14 5.42
C LEU A 370 3.14 4.21 5.08
N THR A 371 1.87 3.93 5.38
CA THR A 371 0.76 4.84 5.06
C THR A 371 0.72 6.08 5.96
N ARG A 372 1.42 6.07 7.10
CA ARG A 372 1.55 7.22 8.01
C ARG A 372 2.75 8.13 7.71
N LEU A 373 3.59 7.79 6.72
CA LEU A 373 4.67 8.68 6.30
C LEU A 373 4.08 9.97 5.71
N PRO A 374 4.42 11.15 6.27
CA PRO A 374 3.86 12.44 5.86
C PRO A 374 3.97 12.70 4.36
N LEU A 375 2.97 13.38 3.79
CA LEU A 375 2.90 13.69 2.37
C LEU A 375 3.99 14.67 1.91
N ASP A 376 4.46 15.53 2.78
CA ASP A 376 5.44 16.57 2.54
C ASP A 376 6.89 16.05 2.51
N ILE A 377 7.17 14.83 2.97
CA ILE A 377 8.50 14.24 2.76
C ILE A 377 8.68 13.98 1.26
N PRO A 378 9.71 14.54 0.60
CA PRO A 378 9.92 14.32 -0.83
C PRO A 378 10.15 12.84 -1.17
N ARG A 379 9.48 12.37 -2.22
CA ARG A 379 9.72 11.07 -2.83
C ARG A 379 10.58 11.27 -4.05
N VAL A 380 11.73 10.64 -4.08
CA VAL A 380 12.69 10.73 -5.18
C VAL A 380 12.92 9.36 -5.79
N VAL A 381 12.98 9.31 -7.11
CA VAL A 381 13.32 8.05 -7.80
C VAL A 381 14.82 7.87 -7.74
N GLY A 382 15.26 6.84 -7.01
CA GLY A 382 16.68 6.46 -6.98
C GLY A 382 17.07 5.72 -8.25
N ILE A 383 18.20 6.10 -8.86
CA ILE A 383 18.91 5.24 -9.82
C ILE A 383 19.48 4.10 -8.96
N GLY A 384 18.95 2.89 -9.13
CA GLY A 384 19.14 1.76 -8.25
C GLY A 384 20.55 1.63 -7.68
N GLU A 385 20.64 1.50 -6.37
CA GLU A 385 21.82 0.98 -5.70
C GLU A 385 22.14 -0.39 -6.31
N LYS A 386 23.43 -0.62 -6.60
CA LYS A 386 23.91 -1.96 -7.00
C LYS A 386 23.43 -2.94 -5.92
N ALA A 387 22.72 -3.96 -6.36
CA ALA A 387 22.25 -5.06 -5.54
C ALA A 387 23.42 -5.78 -4.87
#